data_c667ea633bc878d053b1536cd0612a94
#
_entry.id   c667ea633bc878d053b1536cd0612a94
#
_cell.length_a   1.000
_cell.length_b   1.000
_cell.length_c   1.000
_cell.angle_alpha   90.00
_cell.angle_beta   90.00
_cell.angle_gamma   90.00
#
_symmetry.space_group_name_H-M   'P 1'
#
loop_
_entity.id
_entity.type
_entity.pdbx_description
1 polymer ?
#
loop_
_entity_poly.entity_id
_entity_poly.type
_entity_poly.pdbx_seq_one_letter_code
_entity_poly.pdbx_strand_id
1 'polypeptide(L)'
;MIIQSNKIINGVNLNTPSLPNPPKYASIEDRPECLSVVCVWWGDLYGIDYVEKLYNSVKRNLSVPHVFYCITEHDVVPEGVQKIQTPNNSDGWWQKVNLFQPDLFIKEARILYLDLDVVITSSIDDIASSSGDFVMIENFGPNKKHAAHNSSIVLWSPSKLTEHIFNAFDQSITHELHGDQCWIWRVMDSYITNFKKDLVDSYKYSKRVDWKRSKGDVAPVMIFHGNPKPHECNDDWVKKNWI
;
A
#
# COMPACT_ATOMS: atom_id res chain seq x y z
N MET A 1 -18.21 -24.77 18.95
CA MET A 1 -16.96 -25.01 19.69
C MET A 1 -15.82 -24.54 18.79
N ILE A 2 -15.37 -23.31 18.97
CA ILE A 2 -14.33 -22.69 18.11
C ILE A 2 -13.00 -23.03 18.79
N ILE A 3 -12.17 -23.80 18.10
CA ILE A 3 -10.84 -24.15 18.57
C ILE A 3 -9.94 -22.92 18.32
N GLN A 4 -9.64 -22.19 19.38
CA GLN A 4 -8.59 -21.16 19.36
C GLN A 4 -7.23 -21.86 19.21
N SER A 5 -6.60 -21.73 18.06
CA SER A 5 -5.22 -22.15 17.87
C SER A 5 -4.29 -21.07 18.45
N ASN A 6 -3.76 -21.33 19.66
CA ASN A 6 -2.68 -20.54 20.24
C ASN A 6 -1.43 -20.65 19.33
N LYS A 7 -1.14 -19.63 18.52
CA LYS A 7 0.15 -19.50 17.83
C LYS A 7 1.15 -18.89 18.83
N ILE A 8 2.00 -19.71 19.40
CA ILE A 8 3.19 -19.26 20.16
C ILE A 8 4.34 -19.21 19.15
N ILE A 9 4.86 -18.02 18.88
CA ILE A 9 6.11 -17.83 18.13
C ILE A 9 7.11 -17.18 19.10
N ASN A 10 8.22 -17.87 19.36
CA ASN A 10 9.33 -17.42 20.23
C ASN A 10 8.94 -17.02 21.66
N GLY A 11 8.00 -17.72 22.30
CA GLY A 11 7.66 -17.51 23.70
C GLY A 11 6.75 -16.30 23.98
N VAL A 12 6.32 -15.56 22.99
CA VAL A 12 5.37 -14.46 23.13
C VAL A 12 3.97 -14.99 22.86
N ASN A 13 3.12 -14.95 23.91
CA ASN A 13 1.73 -15.34 23.81
C ASN A 13 0.93 -14.22 23.14
N LEU A 14 0.71 -14.32 21.83
CA LEU A 14 -0.12 -13.38 21.08
C LEU A 14 -1.60 -13.69 21.30
N ASN A 15 -2.09 -13.53 22.52
CA ASN A 15 -3.53 -13.39 22.76
C ASN A 15 -3.99 -12.05 22.16
N THR A 16 -4.13 -12.00 20.85
CA THR A 16 -4.89 -10.94 20.21
C THR A 16 -6.33 -11.06 20.71
N PRO A 17 -6.91 -10.01 21.30
CA PRO A 17 -8.33 -10.01 21.58
C PRO A 17 -9.07 -10.34 20.28
N SER A 18 -10.14 -11.12 20.38
CA SER A 18 -10.98 -11.45 19.22
C SER A 18 -11.41 -10.13 18.55
N LEU A 19 -10.82 -9.84 17.41
CA LEU A 19 -11.15 -8.64 16.65
C LEU A 19 -12.60 -8.77 16.17
N PRO A 20 -13.39 -7.70 16.22
CA PRO A 20 -14.73 -7.70 15.65
C PRO A 20 -14.65 -8.05 14.16
N ASN A 21 -15.63 -8.80 13.66
CA ASN A 21 -15.70 -9.04 12.22
C ASN A 21 -15.69 -7.69 11.50
N PRO A 22 -14.85 -7.53 10.46
CA PRO A 22 -14.83 -6.30 9.70
C PRO A 22 -16.21 -6.04 9.08
N PRO A 23 -16.60 -4.77 8.95
CA PRO A 23 -17.80 -4.44 8.21
C PRO A 23 -17.65 -4.96 6.78
N LYS A 24 -18.61 -5.75 6.32
CA LYS A 24 -18.67 -6.19 4.93
C LYS A 24 -19.41 -5.13 4.14
N TYR A 25 -18.73 -4.44 3.26
CA TYR A 25 -19.42 -3.67 2.23
C TYR A 25 -20.08 -4.66 1.25
N ALA A 26 -21.39 -4.66 1.20
CA ALA A 26 -22.17 -5.61 0.41
C ALA A 26 -22.01 -5.39 -1.10
N SER A 27 -21.76 -4.13 -1.52
CA SER A 27 -21.59 -3.76 -2.93
C SER A 27 -20.66 -2.54 -3.10
N ILE A 28 -20.28 -2.25 -4.36
CA ILE A 28 -19.54 -1.03 -4.72
C ILE A 28 -20.39 0.23 -4.43
N GLU A 29 -21.71 0.13 -4.54
CA GLU A 29 -22.66 1.23 -4.33
C GLU A 29 -22.70 1.72 -2.86
N ASP A 30 -22.32 0.85 -1.91
CA ASP A 30 -22.26 1.18 -0.49
C ASP A 30 -20.95 1.87 -0.06
N ARG A 31 -20.05 2.17 -1.01
CA ARG A 31 -18.75 2.78 -0.71
C ARG A 31 -18.83 4.30 -0.67
N PRO A 32 -18.02 4.93 0.19
CA PRO A 32 -17.99 6.40 0.25
C PRO A 32 -17.61 7.01 -1.11
N GLU A 33 -18.28 8.10 -1.46
CA GLU A 33 -18.09 8.81 -2.75
C GLU A 33 -16.69 9.44 -2.88
N CYS A 34 -15.94 9.58 -1.80
CA CYS A 34 -14.63 10.23 -1.79
C CYS A 34 -13.49 9.23 -1.53
N LEU A 35 -12.60 9.10 -2.49
CA LEU A 35 -11.36 8.34 -2.37
C LEU A 35 -10.25 9.24 -1.84
N SER A 36 -9.53 8.80 -0.81
CA SER A 36 -8.26 9.41 -0.40
C SER A 36 -7.11 8.63 -1.01
N VAL A 37 -6.35 9.24 -1.91
CA VAL A 37 -5.10 8.67 -2.41
C VAL A 37 -3.96 9.18 -1.53
N VAL A 38 -3.08 8.31 -1.06
CA VAL A 38 -2.03 8.69 -0.12
C VAL A 38 -0.70 8.08 -0.49
N CYS A 39 0.37 8.86 -0.34
CA CYS A 39 1.76 8.37 -0.35
C CYS A 39 2.46 8.74 0.95
N VAL A 40 3.60 8.08 1.20
CA VAL A 40 4.50 8.40 2.31
C VAL A 40 5.83 8.83 1.72
N TRP A 41 6.27 10.04 2.07
CA TRP A 41 7.55 10.60 1.67
C TRP A 41 8.35 10.99 2.91
N TRP A 42 9.46 10.26 3.15
CA TRP A 42 10.33 10.47 4.29
C TRP A 42 11.80 10.36 3.86
N GLY A 43 12.70 11.01 4.61
CA GLY A 43 14.13 10.98 4.35
C GLY A 43 14.50 11.53 2.96
N ASP A 44 15.75 11.33 2.57
CA ASP A 44 16.34 11.96 1.39
C ASP A 44 16.50 11.01 0.18
N LEU A 45 15.96 9.77 0.27
CA LEU A 45 16.09 8.79 -0.82
C LEU A 45 15.37 9.24 -2.09
N TYR A 46 14.20 9.88 -1.93
CA TYR A 46 13.40 10.42 -3.01
C TYR A 46 13.24 11.92 -2.86
N GLY A 47 13.38 12.66 -3.95
CA GLY A 47 13.07 14.08 -3.99
C GLY A 47 11.57 14.36 -4.11
N ILE A 48 11.21 15.62 -3.95
CA ILE A 48 9.83 16.11 -4.12
C ILE A 48 9.24 15.76 -5.50
N ASP A 49 10.10 15.62 -6.52
CA ASP A 49 9.72 15.25 -7.88
C ASP A 49 9.07 13.84 -7.96
N TYR A 50 9.39 12.94 -7.03
CA TYR A 50 8.71 11.65 -6.92
C TYR A 50 7.25 11.80 -6.50
N VAL A 51 6.98 12.66 -5.52
CA VAL A 51 5.62 12.98 -5.09
C VAL A 51 4.85 13.65 -6.22
N GLU A 52 5.47 14.61 -6.92
CA GLU A 52 4.86 15.32 -8.03
C GLU A 52 4.51 14.38 -9.20
N LYS A 53 5.43 13.50 -9.59
CA LYS A 53 5.20 12.53 -10.66
C LYS A 53 4.12 11.53 -10.30
N LEU A 54 4.09 11.05 -9.06
CA LEU A 54 3.04 10.15 -8.60
C LEU A 54 1.68 10.86 -8.61
N TYR A 55 1.59 12.08 -8.06
CA TYR A 55 0.38 12.90 -8.08
C TYR A 55 -0.14 13.13 -9.49
N ASN A 56 0.74 13.55 -10.41
CA ASN A 56 0.40 13.77 -11.80
C ASN A 56 -0.05 12.47 -12.50
N SER A 57 0.59 11.34 -12.19
CA SER A 57 0.19 10.03 -12.72
C SER A 57 -1.18 9.61 -12.23
N VAL A 58 -1.49 9.79 -10.95
CA VAL A 58 -2.83 9.53 -10.39
C VAL A 58 -3.86 10.43 -11.07
N LYS A 59 -3.60 11.74 -11.18
CA LYS A 59 -4.49 12.70 -11.83
C LYS A 59 -4.81 12.34 -13.29
N ARG A 60 -3.86 11.77 -14.02
CA ARG A 60 -4.08 11.33 -15.42
C ARG A 60 -4.85 10.02 -15.56
N ASN A 61 -4.76 9.13 -14.56
CA ASN A 61 -5.17 7.74 -14.70
C ASN A 61 -6.27 7.29 -13.72
N LEU A 62 -6.78 8.19 -12.87
CA LEU A 62 -7.86 7.92 -11.94
C LEU A 62 -9.03 8.86 -12.22
N SER A 63 -10.16 8.30 -12.64
CA SER A 63 -11.38 9.07 -12.98
C SER A 63 -12.27 9.33 -11.75
N VAL A 64 -12.11 8.52 -10.69
CA VAL A 64 -12.89 8.65 -9.44
C VAL A 64 -12.52 9.96 -8.72
N PRO A 65 -13.51 10.76 -8.24
CA PRO A 65 -13.23 11.93 -7.42
C PRO A 65 -12.37 11.55 -6.20
N HIS A 66 -11.26 12.26 -6.03
CA HIS A 66 -10.30 11.94 -4.97
C HIS A 66 -9.56 13.17 -4.46
N VAL A 67 -9.00 13.02 -3.26
CA VAL A 67 -8.02 13.97 -2.69
C VAL A 67 -6.69 13.23 -2.56
N PHE A 68 -5.60 13.88 -2.96
CA PHE A 68 -4.25 13.31 -2.85
C PHE A 68 -3.53 13.85 -1.62
N TYR A 69 -3.06 12.97 -0.76
CA TYR A 69 -2.34 13.26 0.47
C TYR A 69 -0.90 12.77 0.40
N CYS A 70 0.00 13.52 1.02
CA CYS A 70 1.37 13.10 1.27
C CYS A 70 1.65 13.15 2.77
N ILE A 71 1.91 12.00 3.37
CA ILE A 71 2.39 11.90 4.75
C ILE A 71 3.90 12.13 4.70
N THR A 72 4.39 13.17 5.39
CA THR A 72 5.80 13.56 5.29
C THR A 72 6.26 14.41 6.47
N GLU A 73 7.55 14.33 6.80
CA GLU A 73 8.23 15.29 7.67
C GLU A 73 8.70 16.55 6.93
N HIS A 74 8.80 16.51 5.60
CA HIS A 74 9.26 17.67 4.82
C HIS A 74 8.29 18.84 4.90
N ASP A 75 8.82 20.06 4.84
CA ASP A 75 8.00 21.27 5.00
C ASP A 75 7.11 21.56 3.81
N VAL A 76 7.55 21.18 2.60
CA VAL A 76 6.88 21.52 1.34
C VAL A 76 6.46 20.25 0.60
N VAL A 77 5.26 20.27 0.02
CA VAL A 77 4.74 19.28 -0.91
C VAL A 77 4.35 19.97 -2.24
N PRO A 78 4.19 19.23 -3.35
CA PRO A 78 3.75 19.81 -4.62
C PRO A 78 2.38 20.49 -4.51
N GLU A 79 2.14 21.48 -5.36
CA GLU A 79 0.83 22.14 -5.46
C GLU A 79 -0.28 21.14 -5.78
N GLY A 80 -1.40 21.24 -5.07
CA GLY A 80 -2.55 20.31 -5.20
C GLY A 80 -2.46 19.07 -4.31
N VAL A 81 -1.31 18.80 -3.69
CA VAL A 81 -1.13 17.73 -2.71
C VAL A 81 -1.43 18.24 -1.30
N GLN A 82 -2.22 17.49 -0.55
CA GLN A 82 -2.51 17.82 0.85
C GLN A 82 -1.44 17.19 1.76
N LYS A 83 -0.73 18.03 2.54
CA LYS A 83 0.28 17.56 3.49
C LYS A 83 -0.39 17.01 4.75
N ILE A 84 0.07 15.83 5.19
CA ILE A 84 -0.17 15.31 6.54
C ILE A 84 1.19 15.23 7.23
N GLN A 85 1.32 15.89 8.38
CA GLN A 85 2.55 15.85 9.17
C GLN A 85 2.77 14.45 9.75
N THR A 86 3.91 13.85 9.46
CA THR A 86 4.31 12.58 10.05
C THR A 86 4.63 12.74 11.53
N PRO A 87 4.06 11.92 12.43
CA PRO A 87 4.65 11.75 13.75
C PRO A 87 6.05 11.13 13.57
N ASN A 88 7.08 11.76 14.11
CA ASN A 88 8.47 11.31 13.96
C ASN A 88 8.76 10.13 14.89
N ASN A 89 8.14 8.98 14.65
CA ASN A 89 8.16 7.83 15.55
C ASN A 89 8.73 6.55 14.93
N SER A 90 9.11 6.56 13.66
CA SER A 90 9.67 5.37 12.98
C SER A 90 10.57 5.79 11.82
N ASP A 91 11.53 4.93 11.48
CA ASP A 91 12.46 5.16 10.38
C ASP A 91 12.09 4.32 9.15
N GLY A 92 12.40 4.83 7.99
CA GLY A 92 12.32 4.09 6.76
C GLY A 92 10.89 3.75 6.34
N TRP A 93 10.76 2.62 5.71
CA TRP A 93 9.46 2.08 5.29
C TRP A 93 8.49 1.82 6.44
N TRP A 94 8.97 1.79 7.71
CA TRP A 94 8.12 1.69 8.88
C TRP A 94 7.20 2.89 9.08
N GLN A 95 7.50 4.03 8.46
CA GLN A 95 6.60 5.19 8.40
C GLN A 95 5.22 4.86 7.80
N LYS A 96 5.10 3.78 7.02
CA LYS A 96 3.81 3.31 6.50
C LYS A 96 2.83 2.85 7.58
N VAL A 97 3.32 2.48 8.76
CA VAL A 97 2.45 2.14 9.89
C VAL A 97 1.57 3.34 10.29
N ASN A 98 2.07 4.57 10.10
CA ASN A 98 1.32 5.80 10.36
C ASN A 98 0.07 5.98 9.49
N LEU A 99 -0.02 5.31 8.34
CA LEU A 99 -1.22 5.28 7.49
C LEU A 99 -2.47 4.80 8.24
N PHE A 100 -2.28 3.97 9.25
CA PHE A 100 -3.34 3.31 10.01
C PHE A 100 -3.60 3.97 11.37
N GLN A 101 -3.05 5.17 11.59
CA GLN A 101 -3.29 5.93 12.81
C GLN A 101 -4.78 6.23 12.95
N PRO A 102 -5.36 6.05 14.16
CA PRO A 102 -6.75 6.42 14.43
C PRO A 102 -7.04 7.87 14.03
N ASP A 103 -8.20 8.09 13.46
CA ASP A 103 -8.72 9.41 13.06
C ASP A 103 -7.86 10.19 12.04
N LEU A 104 -6.88 9.54 11.40
CA LEU A 104 -6.09 10.16 10.33
C LEU A 104 -6.95 10.48 9.10
N PHE A 105 -7.89 9.60 8.79
CA PHE A 105 -8.87 9.76 7.72
C PHE A 105 -10.29 9.63 8.27
N ILE A 106 -11.25 10.24 7.59
CA ILE A 106 -12.67 10.07 7.97
C ILE A 106 -13.07 8.60 7.85
N LYS A 107 -13.95 8.13 8.73
CA LYS A 107 -14.31 6.70 8.84
C LYS A 107 -14.99 6.16 7.58
N GLU A 108 -15.68 7.01 6.86
CA GLU A 108 -16.37 6.71 5.60
C GLU A 108 -15.44 6.71 4.39
N ALA A 109 -14.19 7.12 4.55
CA ALA A 109 -13.25 7.19 3.44
C ALA A 109 -12.83 5.80 2.94
N ARG A 110 -12.55 5.73 1.65
CA ARG A 110 -11.77 4.65 1.05
C ARG A 110 -10.37 5.17 0.77
N ILE A 111 -9.35 4.46 1.20
CA ILE A 111 -7.96 4.93 1.15
C ILE A 111 -7.19 4.05 0.17
N LEU A 112 -6.54 4.68 -0.82
CA LEU A 112 -5.61 4.03 -1.74
C LEU A 112 -4.19 4.52 -1.47
N TYR A 113 -3.37 3.69 -0.87
CA TYR A 113 -1.95 3.95 -0.69
C TYR A 113 -1.15 3.50 -1.92
N LEU A 114 -0.19 4.32 -2.32
CA LEU A 114 0.75 4.04 -3.40
C LEU A 114 2.19 4.39 -2.93
N ASP A 115 3.15 3.45 -3.11
CA ASP A 115 4.57 3.75 -2.95
C ASP A 115 4.99 4.83 -3.97
N LEU A 116 5.99 5.64 -3.61
CA LEU A 116 6.50 6.72 -4.47
C LEU A 116 7.15 6.21 -5.77
N ASP A 117 7.65 4.98 -5.77
CA ASP A 117 8.36 4.38 -6.89
C ASP A 117 7.48 3.45 -7.74
N VAL A 118 6.17 3.64 -7.74
CA VAL A 118 5.28 2.97 -8.68
C VAL A 118 5.12 3.80 -9.96
N VAL A 119 5.01 3.14 -11.12
CA VAL A 119 4.73 3.78 -12.41
C VAL A 119 3.34 3.37 -12.88
N ILE A 120 2.45 4.35 -13.03
CA ILE A 120 1.08 4.15 -13.51
C ILE A 120 1.10 4.33 -15.04
N THR A 121 0.67 3.32 -15.78
CA THR A 121 0.75 3.28 -17.24
C THR A 121 -0.60 3.43 -17.93
N SER A 122 -1.69 3.17 -17.22
CA SER A 122 -3.06 3.29 -17.70
C SER A 122 -4.04 3.47 -16.55
N SER A 123 -5.37 3.45 -16.80
CA SER A 123 -6.40 3.63 -15.77
C SER A 123 -6.19 2.71 -14.56
N ILE A 124 -6.34 3.30 -13.37
CA ILE A 124 -6.32 2.61 -12.06
C ILE A 124 -7.71 2.58 -11.41
N ASP A 125 -8.77 2.84 -12.15
CA ASP A 125 -10.14 2.82 -11.64
C ASP A 125 -10.51 1.43 -11.09
N ASP A 126 -10.07 0.35 -11.76
CA ASP A 126 -10.27 -1.03 -11.30
C ASP A 126 -9.52 -1.33 -9.99
N ILE A 127 -8.37 -0.68 -9.75
CA ILE A 127 -7.66 -0.75 -8.48
C ILE A 127 -8.47 -0.04 -7.39
N ALA A 128 -8.91 1.18 -7.66
CA ALA A 128 -9.68 2.00 -6.72
C ALA A 128 -11.03 1.36 -6.36
N SER A 129 -11.65 0.66 -7.31
CA SER A 129 -12.93 -0.04 -7.15
C SER A 129 -12.81 -1.51 -6.72
N SER A 130 -11.61 -2.01 -6.45
CA SER A 130 -11.39 -3.39 -6.00
C SER A 130 -12.22 -3.72 -4.75
N SER A 131 -12.84 -4.89 -4.75
CA SER A 131 -13.65 -5.37 -3.62
C SER A 131 -12.80 -5.86 -2.47
N GLY A 132 -13.28 -5.69 -1.23
CA GLY A 132 -12.62 -6.10 0.00
C GLY A 132 -12.33 -4.92 0.92
N ASP A 133 -12.37 -5.17 2.22
CA ASP A 133 -12.15 -4.13 3.24
C ASP A 133 -10.68 -3.78 3.40
N PHE A 134 -9.80 -4.74 3.07
CA PHE A 134 -8.34 -4.57 3.06
C PHE A 134 -7.74 -5.34 1.89
N VAL A 135 -7.22 -4.63 0.90
CA VAL A 135 -6.74 -5.22 -0.36
C VAL A 135 -5.26 -4.93 -0.54
N MET A 136 -4.48 -5.96 -0.79
CA MET A 136 -3.04 -5.87 -1.04
C MET A 136 -2.65 -6.62 -2.32
N ILE A 137 -1.39 -6.47 -2.70
CA ILE A 137 -0.83 -7.24 -3.81
C ILE A 137 -0.37 -8.60 -3.30
N GLU A 138 -0.72 -9.69 -3.98
CA GLU A 138 -0.04 -10.97 -3.75
C GLU A 138 1.44 -10.83 -4.09
N ASN A 139 2.33 -11.23 -3.18
CA ASN A 139 3.77 -11.04 -3.34
C ASN A 139 4.28 -11.70 -4.63
N PHE A 140 5.18 -11.01 -5.32
CA PHE A 140 5.70 -11.40 -6.63
C PHE A 140 6.69 -12.57 -6.56
N GLY A 141 7.47 -12.68 -5.49
CA GLY A 141 8.51 -13.68 -5.37
C GLY A 141 7.98 -15.08 -5.11
N PRO A 142 8.74 -16.13 -5.48
CA PRO A 142 8.42 -17.50 -5.15
C PRO A 142 8.55 -17.80 -3.65
N ASN A 143 9.35 -17.00 -2.95
CA ASN A 143 9.61 -17.17 -1.52
C ASN A 143 8.71 -16.25 -0.69
N LYS A 144 7.62 -16.81 -0.19
CA LYS A 144 6.65 -16.09 0.67
C LYS A 144 6.94 -16.23 2.16
N LYS A 145 8.16 -16.63 2.56
CA LYS A 145 8.50 -16.91 3.97
C LYS A 145 8.34 -15.68 4.87
N HIS A 146 8.60 -14.48 4.35
CA HIS A 146 8.59 -13.25 5.12
C HIS A 146 7.29 -12.48 5.01
N ALA A 147 6.64 -12.49 3.83
CA ALA A 147 5.32 -11.91 3.62
C ALA A 147 4.66 -12.55 2.40
N ALA A 148 3.40 -12.94 2.54
CA ALA A 148 2.59 -13.44 1.41
C ALA A 148 2.11 -12.30 0.51
N HIS A 149 2.13 -11.06 1.00
CA HIS A 149 1.63 -9.86 0.34
C HIS A 149 2.71 -8.79 0.24
N ASN A 150 2.55 -7.89 -0.74
CA ASN A 150 3.41 -6.73 -0.94
C ASN A 150 2.61 -5.46 -0.64
N SER A 151 3.21 -4.51 0.09
CA SER A 151 2.58 -3.29 0.59
C SER A 151 2.78 -2.06 -0.29
N SER A 152 3.28 -2.23 -1.53
CA SER A 152 3.49 -1.06 -2.41
C SER A 152 2.19 -0.42 -2.88
N ILE A 153 1.09 -1.17 -2.86
CA ILE A 153 -0.28 -0.67 -3.05
C ILE A 153 -1.16 -1.33 -2.00
N VAL A 154 -1.90 -0.52 -1.26
CA VAL A 154 -2.88 -0.99 -0.28
C VAL A 154 -4.16 -0.18 -0.45
N LEU A 155 -5.31 -0.87 -0.49
CA LEU A 155 -6.62 -0.23 -0.53
C LEU A 155 -7.43 -0.70 0.67
N TRP A 156 -7.90 0.24 1.50
CA TRP A 156 -8.65 -0.13 2.72
C TRP A 156 -9.70 0.91 3.09
N SER A 157 -10.56 0.55 4.05
CA SER A 157 -11.44 1.48 4.77
C SER A 157 -11.03 1.55 6.24
N PRO A 158 -10.99 2.76 6.83
CA PRO A 158 -10.68 2.92 8.25
C PRO A 158 -11.64 2.13 9.13
N SER A 159 -11.09 1.39 10.07
CA SER A 159 -11.84 0.57 11.03
C SER A 159 -10.99 0.27 12.25
N LYS A 160 -11.60 -0.18 13.33
CA LYS A 160 -10.85 -0.62 14.52
C LYS A 160 -9.86 -1.76 14.22
N LEU A 161 -10.14 -2.56 13.19
CA LEU A 161 -9.25 -3.60 12.74
C LEU A 161 -8.01 -3.01 12.06
N THR A 162 -8.18 -2.05 11.14
CA THR A 162 -7.05 -1.42 10.46
C THR A 162 -6.24 -0.52 11.40
N GLU A 163 -6.90 0.20 12.32
CA GLU A 163 -6.23 0.95 13.39
C GLU A 163 -5.34 0.07 14.28
N HIS A 164 -5.65 -1.23 14.38
CA HIS A 164 -4.84 -2.15 15.17
C HIS A 164 -3.42 -2.31 14.61
N ILE A 165 -3.21 -2.11 13.31
CA ILE A 165 -1.87 -2.10 12.69
C ILE A 165 -0.99 -1.03 13.36
N PHE A 166 -1.55 0.16 13.61
CA PHE A 166 -0.83 1.24 14.29
C PHE A 166 -0.78 1.02 15.81
N ASN A 167 -1.90 0.72 16.44
CA ASN A 167 -2.03 0.67 17.90
C ASN A 167 -1.20 -0.46 18.55
N ALA A 168 -0.96 -1.56 17.82
CA ALA A 168 -0.19 -2.70 18.28
C ALA A 168 1.28 -2.67 17.83
N PHE A 169 1.68 -1.63 17.08
CA PHE A 169 3.05 -1.49 16.63
C PHE A 169 3.95 -1.00 17.77
N ASP A 170 5.07 -1.71 17.95
CA ASP A 170 6.15 -1.34 18.86
C ASP A 170 7.47 -1.33 18.10
N GLN A 171 8.36 -0.40 18.44
CA GLN A 171 9.67 -0.24 17.79
C GLN A 171 10.53 -1.52 17.82
N SER A 172 10.37 -2.38 18.83
CA SER A 172 11.09 -3.66 18.92
C SER A 172 10.79 -4.58 17.72
N ILE A 173 9.61 -4.45 17.11
CA ILE A 173 9.16 -5.21 15.94
C ILE A 173 10.09 -4.97 14.74
N THR A 174 10.68 -3.78 14.64
CA THR A 174 11.61 -3.43 13.55
C THR A 174 12.87 -4.28 13.53
N HIS A 175 13.25 -4.84 14.67
CA HIS A 175 14.41 -5.75 14.80
C HIS A 175 14.05 -7.21 14.48
N GLU A 176 12.77 -7.56 14.50
CA GLU A 176 12.29 -8.93 14.26
C GLU A 176 11.85 -9.16 12.83
N LEU A 177 11.30 -8.14 12.18
CA LEU A 177 10.67 -8.23 10.87
C LEU A 177 11.47 -7.47 9.80
N HIS A 178 11.38 -7.98 8.57
CA HIS A 178 12.07 -7.38 7.43
C HIS A 178 11.49 -6.03 6.97
N GLY A 179 10.26 -5.70 7.37
CA GLY A 179 9.63 -4.44 6.98
C GLY A 179 8.14 -4.39 7.27
N ASP A 180 7.54 -3.25 6.94
CA ASP A 180 6.13 -2.93 7.15
C ASP A 180 5.17 -3.99 6.58
N GLN A 181 5.45 -4.51 5.39
CA GLN A 181 4.61 -5.55 4.78
C GLN A 181 4.52 -6.83 5.62
N CYS A 182 5.61 -7.20 6.32
CA CYS A 182 5.61 -8.36 7.22
C CYS A 182 4.73 -8.12 8.45
N TRP A 183 4.76 -6.88 8.97
CA TRP A 183 3.94 -6.47 10.09
C TRP A 183 2.46 -6.39 9.71
N ILE A 184 2.14 -5.69 8.62
CA ILE A 184 0.78 -5.58 8.09
C ILE A 184 0.19 -6.97 7.84
N TRP A 185 0.97 -7.86 7.21
CA TRP A 185 0.54 -9.24 6.98
C TRP A 185 0.31 -9.99 8.30
N ARG A 186 1.21 -9.85 9.28
CA ARG A 186 1.06 -10.50 10.60
C ARG A 186 -0.24 -10.10 11.31
N VAL A 187 -0.63 -8.83 11.19
CA VAL A 187 -1.84 -8.30 11.83
C VAL A 187 -3.10 -8.63 11.04
N MET A 188 -3.02 -8.58 9.70
CA MET A 188 -4.19 -8.59 8.83
C MET A 188 -4.42 -9.91 8.09
N ASP A 189 -3.53 -10.90 8.16
CA ASP A 189 -3.47 -12.12 7.33
C ASP A 189 -4.84 -12.65 6.87
N SER A 190 -5.75 -12.93 7.81
CA SER A 190 -7.07 -13.51 7.51
C SER A 190 -8.08 -12.53 6.88
N TYR A 191 -7.74 -11.25 6.77
CA TYR A 191 -8.61 -10.18 6.28
C TYR A 191 -8.16 -9.62 4.94
N ILE A 192 -6.96 -10.01 4.47
CA ILE A 192 -6.41 -9.52 3.21
C ILE A 192 -7.08 -10.21 2.03
N THR A 193 -7.61 -9.41 1.12
CA THR A 193 -7.91 -9.83 -0.25
C THR A 193 -6.83 -9.35 -1.20
N ASN A 194 -6.75 -9.93 -2.40
CA ASN A 194 -5.73 -9.52 -3.37
C ASN A 194 -6.33 -8.74 -4.53
N PHE A 195 -5.59 -7.74 -5.00
CA PHE A 195 -5.87 -7.16 -6.31
C PHE A 195 -5.83 -8.24 -7.40
N LYS A 196 -6.60 -8.05 -8.47
CA LYS A 196 -6.50 -8.89 -9.66
C LYS A 196 -5.06 -8.84 -10.21
N LYS A 197 -4.54 -9.99 -10.61
CA LYS A 197 -3.12 -10.14 -10.98
C LYS A 197 -2.71 -9.32 -12.20
N ASP A 198 -3.65 -9.03 -13.09
CA ASP A 198 -3.42 -8.24 -14.30
C ASP A 198 -3.37 -6.73 -14.07
N LEU A 199 -3.77 -6.25 -12.90
CA LEU A 199 -3.75 -4.82 -12.57
C LEU A 199 -2.38 -4.31 -12.11
N VAL A 200 -1.57 -5.19 -11.51
CA VAL A 200 -0.30 -4.80 -10.89
C VAL A 200 0.79 -5.83 -11.22
N ASP A 201 1.95 -5.36 -11.66
CA ASP A 201 3.11 -6.22 -11.88
C ASP A 201 4.39 -5.58 -11.33
N SER A 202 5.45 -6.37 -11.24
CA SER A 202 6.75 -5.95 -10.77
C SER A 202 7.70 -5.75 -11.95
N TYR A 203 8.32 -4.58 -12.06
CA TYR A 203 9.34 -4.31 -13.07
C TYR A 203 10.45 -5.38 -13.04
N LYS A 204 10.95 -5.70 -11.85
CA LYS A 204 12.02 -6.68 -11.66
C LYS A 204 11.63 -8.09 -12.12
N TYR A 205 10.40 -8.52 -11.84
CA TYR A 205 9.95 -9.86 -12.22
C TYR A 205 9.44 -9.92 -13.66
N SER A 206 8.84 -8.86 -14.19
CA SER A 206 8.37 -8.81 -15.59
C SER A 206 9.47 -8.99 -16.63
N LYS A 207 10.74 -8.73 -16.24
CA LYS A 207 11.92 -8.99 -17.09
C LYS A 207 12.33 -10.46 -17.17
N ARG A 208 11.74 -11.35 -16.38
CA ARG A 208 12.05 -12.78 -16.41
C ARG A 208 11.26 -13.46 -17.52
N VAL A 209 11.93 -14.36 -18.27
CA VAL A 209 11.34 -15.07 -19.41
C VAL A 209 10.15 -15.94 -19.04
N ASP A 210 10.14 -16.48 -17.82
CA ASP A 210 9.11 -17.35 -17.26
C ASP A 210 7.97 -16.62 -16.55
N TRP A 211 8.04 -15.27 -16.48
CA TRP A 211 7.07 -14.48 -15.77
C TRP A 211 5.85 -14.13 -16.64
N LYS A 212 4.64 -14.52 -16.19
CA LYS A 212 3.38 -14.29 -16.90
C LYS A 212 2.29 -13.87 -15.91
N ARG A 213 2.44 -12.68 -15.31
CA ARG A 213 1.42 -12.17 -14.40
C ARG A 213 0.36 -11.32 -15.11
N SER A 214 0.77 -10.40 -15.96
CA SER A 214 -0.10 -9.61 -16.79
C SER A 214 -0.32 -10.25 -18.17
N LYS A 215 -1.50 -10.03 -18.75
CA LYS A 215 -1.84 -10.50 -20.10
C LYS A 215 -1.37 -9.55 -21.20
N GLY A 216 -0.92 -8.35 -20.82
CA GLY A 216 -0.41 -7.32 -21.72
C GLY A 216 1.09 -7.11 -21.55
N ASP A 217 1.65 -6.22 -22.35
CA ASP A 217 3.07 -5.90 -22.31
C ASP A 217 3.45 -5.17 -21.01
N VAL A 218 2.53 -4.35 -20.44
CA VAL A 218 2.74 -3.60 -19.20
C VAL A 218 1.42 -3.54 -18.42
N ALA A 219 1.47 -3.90 -17.13
CA ALA A 219 0.29 -3.77 -16.27
C ALA A 219 -0.07 -2.29 -15.99
N PRO A 220 -1.33 -1.97 -15.65
CA PRO A 220 -1.76 -0.62 -15.26
C PRO A 220 -0.86 0.03 -14.23
N VAL A 221 -0.34 -0.74 -13.26
CA VAL A 221 0.65 -0.27 -12.32
C VAL A 221 1.85 -1.21 -12.29
N MET A 222 3.04 -0.62 -12.43
CA MET A 222 4.32 -1.32 -12.34
C MET A 222 5.07 -0.87 -11.09
N ILE A 223 5.50 -1.84 -10.26
CA ILE A 223 6.19 -1.62 -9.00
C ILE A 223 7.70 -1.77 -9.19
N PHE A 224 8.44 -0.79 -8.69
CA PHE A 224 9.91 -0.72 -8.77
C PHE A 224 10.57 -1.05 -7.42
N HIS A 225 10.16 -2.16 -6.79
CA HIS A 225 10.79 -2.57 -5.54
C HIS A 225 12.26 -3.00 -5.76
N GLY A 226 13.15 -2.46 -4.95
CA GLY A 226 14.61 -2.64 -5.09
C GLY A 226 15.18 -1.77 -6.21
N ASN A 227 16.15 -2.27 -6.95
CA ASN A 227 16.78 -1.58 -8.08
C ASN A 227 16.42 -2.28 -9.40
N PRO A 228 16.37 -1.54 -10.53
CA PRO A 228 16.53 -0.09 -10.64
C PRO A 228 15.30 0.67 -10.12
N LYS A 229 15.44 1.98 -9.86
CA LYS A 229 14.33 2.90 -9.62
C LYS A 229 13.79 3.46 -10.94
N PRO A 230 12.58 4.05 -10.99
CA PRO A 230 12.01 4.58 -12.23
C PRO A 230 12.94 5.56 -12.96
N HIS A 231 13.61 6.46 -12.23
CA HIS A 231 14.54 7.45 -12.80
C HIS A 231 15.81 6.85 -13.41
N GLU A 232 16.16 5.63 -13.05
CA GLU A 232 17.32 4.88 -13.57
C GLU A 232 16.97 4.07 -14.83
N CYS A 233 15.67 3.96 -15.16
CA CYS A 233 15.20 3.13 -16.26
C CYS A 233 15.22 3.86 -17.60
N ASN A 234 15.66 3.13 -18.64
CA ASN A 234 15.68 3.63 -20.01
C ASN A 234 14.51 3.16 -20.88
N ASP A 235 13.63 2.31 -20.35
CA ASP A 235 12.47 1.81 -21.08
C ASP A 235 11.54 2.98 -21.50
N ASP A 236 11.15 3.02 -22.77
CA ASP A 236 10.34 4.12 -23.32
C ASP A 236 9.01 4.28 -22.62
N TRP A 237 8.37 3.18 -22.21
CA TRP A 237 7.12 3.24 -21.47
C TRP A 237 7.28 3.83 -20.06
N VAL A 238 8.46 3.65 -19.40
CA VAL A 238 8.76 4.30 -18.13
C VAL A 238 8.89 5.80 -18.35
N LYS A 239 9.73 6.23 -19.31
CA LYS A 239 9.93 7.65 -19.64
C LYS A 239 8.64 8.37 -20.02
N LYS A 240 7.73 7.67 -20.72
CA LYS A 240 6.43 8.20 -21.13
C LYS A 240 5.48 8.43 -19.95
N ASN A 241 5.52 7.58 -18.94
CA ASN A 241 4.52 7.57 -17.87
C ASN A 241 5.05 8.15 -16.55
N TRP A 242 6.37 8.16 -16.34
CA TRP A 242 7.04 8.69 -15.16
C TRP A 242 7.40 10.19 -15.36
N ILE A 243 6.35 11.05 -15.45
CA ILE A 243 6.45 12.49 -15.74
C ILE A 243 5.57 13.32 -14.81
#